data_bd52a8e42fba555897ec9497569e05f0
#
_entry.id   bd52a8e42fba555897ec9497569e05f0
#
_cell.length_a   1.000
_cell.length_b   1.000
_cell.length_c   1.000
_cell.angle_alpha   90.00
_cell.angle_beta   90.00
_cell.angle_gamma   90.00
#
_symmetry.space_group_name_H-M   'P 1'
#
loop_
_entity.id
_entity.type
_entity.pdbx_description
1 polymer ?
#
loop_
_entity_poly.entity_id
_entity_poly.type
_entity_poly.pdbx_seq_one_letter_code
_entity_poly.pdbx_strand_id
1 'polypeptide(L)'
;MGVFFAGFKLLTLRNNVECSVYYPTTTLTDPVNYVPSKRAWLRFHHYLKLSGSKLPSWIFHLGLSFLNYIELPVQFESPIISKEHLALARKFPVILVSHGMACNRNLYTTFAREWASNGYIVFSVDHDEDINLPSGYSAKELKAYRFTQVKKRKEAILRVLDYISNADNIQDFFDNSGIELDLTRVSVVGQSFGGAAAAYTAMADKRINGACILLDPDLESVYEEMKGKSVNLPLLIIRTQSMDASLLRGGDNKEMIFELVMNNRERFKQSMSCSFENASHISQTDLVLHMPREIMMFELMKDVGAVEDYLILNNKLTQTFLDTMLYDKDPSGGFQSIDLVVRKFLTFAKKVKRGTKLIVDKVM
;
A
#
# COMPACT_ATOMS: atom_id res chain seq x y z
N MET A 1 9.33 -14.04 8.17
CA MET A 1 10.13 -13.76 6.96
C MET A 1 9.67 -14.74 5.90
N GLY A 2 9.54 -14.27 4.66
CA GLY A 2 9.20 -15.11 3.53
C GLY A 2 10.29 -16.15 3.20
N VAL A 3 10.00 -16.98 2.23
CA VAL A 3 10.87 -18.10 1.81
C VAL A 3 12.01 -17.60 0.90
N PHE A 4 11.81 -16.45 0.23
CA PHE A 4 12.72 -15.91 -0.78
C PHE A 4 13.30 -14.55 -0.34
N PHE A 5 14.38 -14.13 -1.00
CA PHE A 5 14.78 -12.72 -1.00
C PHE A 5 13.83 -11.92 -1.91
N ALA A 6 13.82 -10.60 -1.75
CA ALA A 6 13.08 -9.72 -2.64
C ALA A 6 14.02 -9.09 -3.67
N GLY A 7 13.83 -9.42 -4.93
CA GLY A 7 14.45 -8.74 -6.06
C GLY A 7 13.74 -7.41 -6.33
N PHE A 8 14.44 -6.50 -7.00
CA PHE A 8 13.95 -5.16 -7.29
C PHE A 8 14.40 -4.71 -8.68
N LYS A 9 13.45 -4.27 -9.49
CA LYS A 9 13.70 -3.61 -10.79
C LYS A 9 12.85 -2.36 -10.93
N LEU A 10 13.27 -1.44 -11.76
CA LEU A 10 12.49 -0.26 -12.14
C LEU A 10 11.78 -0.52 -13.48
N LEU A 11 10.51 -0.16 -13.57
CA LEU A 11 9.71 -0.20 -14.78
C LEU A 11 9.26 1.22 -15.12
N THR A 12 9.55 1.66 -16.35
CA THR A 12 9.04 2.92 -16.89
C THR A 12 8.19 2.63 -18.11
N LEU A 13 6.91 2.96 -18.02
CA LEU A 13 5.96 2.80 -19.12
C LEU A 13 5.93 4.05 -20.02
N ARG A 14 5.39 3.87 -21.22
CA ARG A 14 5.05 5.02 -22.09
C ARG A 14 4.15 5.98 -21.30
N ASN A 15 4.33 7.30 -21.52
CA ASN A 15 3.66 8.38 -20.78
C ASN A 15 4.11 8.53 -19.31
N ASN A 16 5.36 8.20 -18.99
CA ASN A 16 6.03 8.47 -17.72
C ASN A 16 5.37 7.85 -16.49
N VAL A 17 4.66 6.73 -16.61
CA VAL A 17 4.26 5.94 -15.44
C VAL A 17 5.45 5.10 -15.00
N GLU A 18 5.94 5.36 -13.80
CA GLU A 18 7.07 4.65 -13.21
C GLU A 18 6.58 3.71 -12.11
N CYS A 19 7.20 2.55 -12.01
CA CYS A 19 6.93 1.58 -10.95
C CYS A 19 8.24 1.07 -10.35
N SER A 20 8.22 0.82 -9.05
CA SER A 20 9.16 -0.08 -8.39
C SER A 20 8.55 -1.48 -8.38
N VAL A 21 9.26 -2.45 -8.94
CA VAL A 21 8.79 -3.82 -9.06
C VAL A 21 9.59 -4.71 -8.12
N TYR A 22 8.87 -5.38 -7.22
CA TYR A 22 9.46 -6.31 -6.25
C TYR A 22 8.98 -7.73 -6.59
N TYR A 23 9.90 -8.68 -6.52
CA TYR A 23 9.64 -10.07 -6.96
C TYR A 23 10.51 -11.06 -6.17
N PRO A 24 10.14 -12.33 -6.08
CA PRO A 24 10.93 -13.34 -5.40
C PRO A 24 12.22 -13.65 -6.15
N THR A 25 13.35 -13.73 -5.42
CA THR A 25 14.65 -14.15 -5.93
C THR A 25 15.35 -15.06 -4.95
N THR A 26 16.26 -15.89 -5.42
CA THR A 26 17.20 -16.66 -4.59
C THR A 26 18.63 -16.12 -4.66
N THR A 27 18.85 -15.10 -5.50
CA THR A 27 20.17 -14.52 -5.76
C THR A 27 20.37 -13.30 -4.87
N LEU A 28 21.52 -13.23 -4.20
CA LEU A 28 21.97 -12.02 -3.50
C LEU A 28 22.74 -11.13 -4.48
N THR A 29 22.45 -9.87 -4.46
CA THR A 29 23.15 -8.81 -5.21
C THR A 29 23.46 -7.66 -4.25
N ASP A 30 24.23 -6.69 -4.71
CA ASP A 30 24.50 -5.50 -3.92
C ASP A 30 23.19 -4.73 -3.65
N PRO A 31 23.04 -4.14 -2.45
CA PRO A 31 21.88 -3.32 -2.13
C PRO A 31 21.86 -2.06 -3.01
N VAL A 32 20.66 -1.56 -3.28
CA VAL A 32 20.48 -0.31 -3.99
C VAL A 32 20.20 0.83 -3.00
N ASN A 33 20.81 1.98 -3.25
CA ASN A 33 20.50 3.17 -2.48
C ASN A 33 19.06 3.61 -2.74
N TYR A 34 18.37 4.03 -1.69
CA TYR A 34 17.08 4.70 -1.80
C TYR A 34 17.28 6.00 -2.57
N VAL A 35 16.89 6.02 -3.84
CA VAL A 35 16.89 7.25 -4.65
C VAL A 35 15.46 7.74 -4.74
N PRO A 36 15.02 8.66 -3.88
CA PRO A 36 13.77 9.34 -4.10
C PRO A 36 13.91 10.12 -5.42
N SER A 37 12.90 10.06 -6.28
CA SER A 37 12.89 10.93 -7.46
C SER A 37 13.00 12.40 -7.00
N LYS A 38 13.64 13.28 -7.80
CA LYS A 38 13.70 14.72 -7.50
C LYS A 38 12.31 15.31 -7.21
N ARG A 39 11.27 14.74 -7.81
CA ARG A 39 9.86 15.11 -7.59
C ARG A 39 9.35 14.68 -6.22
N ALA A 40 9.82 13.57 -5.64
CA ALA A 40 9.43 13.14 -4.31
C ALA A 40 9.77 14.16 -3.23
N TRP A 41 10.94 14.80 -3.34
CA TRP A 41 11.35 15.87 -2.44
C TRP A 41 10.45 17.12 -2.54
N LEU A 42 10.08 17.51 -3.75
CA LEU A 42 9.15 18.62 -3.97
C LEU A 42 7.77 18.32 -3.38
N ARG A 43 7.28 17.09 -3.53
CA ARG A 43 6.00 16.65 -2.98
C ARG A 43 6.01 16.69 -1.45
N PHE A 44 7.05 16.15 -0.83
CA PHE A 44 7.18 16.15 0.63
C PHE A 44 7.27 17.57 1.22
N HIS A 45 8.02 18.45 0.59
CA HIS A 45 8.11 19.85 0.96
C HIS A 45 6.74 20.55 0.92
N HIS A 46 5.95 20.30 -0.13
CA HIS A 46 4.60 20.84 -0.25
C HIS A 46 3.66 20.29 0.85
N TYR A 47 3.75 19.00 1.15
CA TYR A 47 2.98 18.39 2.23
C TYR A 47 3.25 19.05 3.58
N LEU A 48 4.51 19.31 3.89
CA LEU A 48 4.89 20.00 5.12
C LEU A 48 4.34 21.43 5.19
N LYS A 49 4.30 22.14 4.08
CA LYS A 49 3.62 23.44 4.02
C LYS A 49 2.12 23.33 4.25
N LEU A 50 1.48 22.33 3.69
CA LEU A 50 0.05 22.07 3.87
C LEU A 50 -0.30 21.64 5.30
N SER A 51 0.61 20.97 5.99
CA SER A 51 0.45 20.57 7.40
C SER A 51 0.64 21.77 8.38
N GLY A 52 0.88 22.98 7.86
CA GLY A 52 1.04 24.18 8.68
C GLY A 52 2.43 24.37 9.25
N SER A 53 3.43 23.61 8.80
CA SER A 53 4.81 23.78 9.23
C SER A 53 5.33 25.16 8.86
N LYS A 54 5.85 25.90 9.84
CA LYS A 54 6.48 27.22 9.67
C LYS A 54 7.96 27.14 9.34
N LEU A 55 8.52 25.93 9.30
CA LEU A 55 9.95 25.77 9.03
C LEU A 55 10.29 26.08 7.57
N PRO A 56 11.40 26.79 7.29
CA PRO A 56 11.87 27.03 5.94
C PRO A 56 12.18 25.71 5.20
N SER A 57 11.87 25.68 3.91
CA SER A 57 12.04 24.49 3.06
C SER A 57 13.46 23.92 3.04
N TRP A 58 14.48 24.78 3.13
CA TRP A 58 15.87 24.33 3.10
C TRP A 58 16.25 23.50 4.34
N ILE A 59 15.62 23.75 5.51
CA ILE A 59 15.85 22.94 6.71
C ILE A 59 15.38 21.52 6.49
N PHE A 60 14.24 21.35 5.83
CA PHE A 60 13.72 20.01 5.49
C PHE A 60 14.59 19.33 4.41
N HIS A 61 15.06 20.09 3.41
CA HIS A 61 15.97 19.54 2.42
C HIS A 61 17.28 19.06 3.05
N LEU A 62 17.83 19.83 3.97
CA LEU A 62 19.05 19.45 4.68
C LEU A 62 18.78 18.28 5.63
N GLY A 63 17.69 18.35 6.42
CA GLY A 63 17.33 17.34 7.40
C GLY A 63 16.90 15.98 6.80
N LEU A 64 16.46 15.96 5.54
CA LEU A 64 16.01 14.74 4.85
C LEU A 64 16.97 14.29 3.74
N SER A 65 18.06 15.03 3.48
CA SER A 65 19.06 14.65 2.48
C SER A 65 19.71 13.29 2.77
N PHE A 66 19.77 12.88 4.05
CA PHE A 66 20.29 11.57 4.44
C PHE A 66 19.45 10.42 3.85
N LEU A 67 18.17 10.63 3.51
CA LEU A 67 17.34 9.61 2.87
C LEU A 67 17.90 9.14 1.51
N ASN A 68 18.74 9.99 0.86
CA ASN A 68 19.42 9.60 -0.37
C ASN A 68 20.51 8.53 -0.15
N TYR A 69 20.95 8.34 1.09
CA TYR A 69 22.00 7.38 1.47
C TYR A 69 21.44 6.12 2.11
N ILE A 70 20.10 6.01 2.21
CA ILE A 70 19.47 4.82 2.73
C ILE A 70 19.49 3.73 1.67
N GLU A 71 20.02 2.58 2.04
CA GLU A 71 19.98 1.38 1.21
C GLU A 71 18.62 0.69 1.37
N LEU A 72 17.98 0.38 0.25
CA LEU A 72 16.80 -0.46 0.26
C LEU A 72 17.22 -1.91 0.52
N PRO A 73 16.59 -2.62 1.46
CA PRO A 73 16.91 -4.01 1.78
C PRO A 73 16.34 -4.97 0.72
N VAL A 74 16.71 -4.77 -0.54
CA VAL A 74 16.28 -5.51 -1.73
C VAL A 74 17.46 -5.88 -2.61
N GLN A 75 17.29 -6.85 -3.51
CA GLN A 75 18.32 -7.31 -4.43
C GLN A 75 18.12 -6.62 -5.79
N PHE A 76 18.93 -5.63 -6.11
CA PHE A 76 18.77 -4.83 -7.32
C PHE A 76 19.09 -5.64 -8.57
N GLU A 77 18.19 -5.59 -9.56
CA GLU A 77 18.28 -6.28 -10.84
C GLU A 77 18.65 -7.77 -10.73
N SER A 78 18.41 -8.38 -9.58
CA SER A 78 18.61 -9.81 -9.41
C SER A 78 17.70 -10.59 -10.36
N PRO A 79 18.12 -11.77 -10.85
CA PRO A 79 17.22 -12.61 -11.63
C PRO A 79 16.02 -13.04 -10.79
N ILE A 80 14.85 -13.05 -11.39
CA ILE A 80 13.67 -13.62 -10.73
C ILE A 80 13.89 -15.11 -10.50
N ILE A 81 13.26 -15.65 -9.47
CA ILE A 81 13.35 -17.08 -9.17
C ILE A 81 12.96 -17.93 -10.38
N SER A 82 13.79 -18.90 -10.72
CA SER A 82 13.50 -19.79 -11.84
C SER A 82 12.38 -20.78 -11.54
N LYS A 83 11.70 -21.27 -12.58
CA LYS A 83 10.65 -22.30 -12.45
C LYS A 83 11.14 -23.59 -11.77
N GLU A 84 12.42 -23.91 -11.90
CA GLU A 84 13.05 -25.11 -11.31
C GLU A 84 13.09 -25.06 -9.78
N HIS A 85 13.21 -23.86 -9.20
CA HIS A 85 13.17 -23.67 -7.76
C HIS A 85 11.74 -23.59 -7.20
N LEU A 86 10.77 -23.47 -8.08
CA LEU A 86 9.36 -23.52 -7.72
C LEU A 86 8.90 -24.98 -7.90
N ALA A 87 8.81 -25.73 -6.82
CA ALA A 87 8.38 -27.14 -6.80
C ALA A 87 7.02 -27.42 -7.46
N LEU A 88 6.37 -26.41 -8.01
CA LEU A 88 5.11 -26.43 -8.76
C LEU A 88 5.15 -25.30 -9.80
N ALA A 89 4.59 -25.54 -10.98
CA ALA A 89 4.36 -24.52 -12.03
C ALA A 89 3.37 -23.43 -11.52
N ARG A 90 3.85 -22.57 -10.62
CA ARG A 90 3.03 -21.51 -10.04
C ARG A 90 3.11 -20.26 -10.89
N LYS A 91 1.95 -19.75 -11.24
CA LYS A 91 1.82 -18.37 -11.66
C LYS A 91 1.89 -17.46 -10.42
N PHE A 92 2.55 -16.31 -10.56
CA PHE A 92 2.72 -15.38 -9.46
C PHE A 92 1.53 -14.44 -9.34
N PRO A 93 0.82 -14.37 -8.21
CA PRO A 93 -0.21 -13.37 -7.99
C PRO A 93 0.40 -11.97 -7.94
N VAL A 94 -0.39 -10.99 -8.33
CA VAL A 94 0.05 -9.62 -8.52
C VAL A 94 -0.54 -8.70 -7.44
N ILE A 95 0.27 -7.77 -6.96
CA ILE A 95 -0.16 -6.68 -6.09
C ILE A 95 0.19 -5.35 -6.74
N LEU A 96 -0.82 -4.49 -6.94
CA LEU A 96 -0.65 -3.12 -7.39
C LEU A 96 -0.72 -2.19 -6.18
N VAL A 97 0.30 -1.36 -5.96
CA VAL A 97 0.39 -0.46 -4.79
C VAL A 97 0.27 0.99 -5.24
N SER A 98 -0.60 1.75 -4.55
CA SER A 98 -0.79 3.18 -4.74
C SER A 98 -0.39 3.93 -3.46
N HIS A 99 0.63 4.78 -3.56
CA HIS A 99 1.17 5.53 -2.43
C HIS A 99 0.27 6.68 -1.96
N GLY A 100 0.47 7.14 -0.74
CA GLY A 100 -0.20 8.31 -0.16
C GLY A 100 0.14 9.61 -0.89
N MET A 101 -0.60 10.69 -0.58
CA MET A 101 -0.28 12.01 -1.08
C MET A 101 1.10 12.45 -0.62
N ALA A 102 1.86 13.09 -1.51
CA ALA A 102 3.24 13.52 -1.26
C ALA A 102 4.24 12.40 -0.95
N CYS A 103 3.83 11.15 -1.03
CA CYS A 103 4.68 9.97 -0.95
C CYS A 103 5.27 9.61 -2.32
N ASN A 104 5.97 8.49 -2.38
CA ASN A 104 6.50 7.93 -3.62
C ASN A 104 6.44 6.39 -3.56
N ARG A 105 6.72 5.74 -4.67
CA ARG A 105 6.65 4.29 -4.84
C ARG A 105 7.56 3.47 -3.91
N ASN A 106 8.61 4.06 -3.34
CA ASN A 106 9.59 3.35 -2.51
C ASN A 106 9.27 3.41 -1.00
N LEU A 107 8.32 4.25 -0.57
CA LEU A 107 7.98 4.40 0.85
C LEU A 107 7.18 3.22 1.44
N TYR A 108 6.99 2.15 0.68
CA TYR A 108 6.30 0.92 1.07
C TYR A 108 7.16 -0.31 0.81
N THR A 109 8.49 -0.13 0.74
CA THR A 109 9.44 -1.22 0.45
C THR A 109 9.34 -2.33 1.49
N THR A 110 9.15 -2.02 2.77
CA THR A 110 9.00 -3.02 3.83
C THR A 110 7.81 -3.95 3.57
N PHE A 111 6.67 -3.40 3.15
CA PHE A 111 5.51 -4.20 2.75
C PHE A 111 5.77 -4.99 1.46
N ALA A 112 6.22 -4.30 0.42
CA ALA A 112 6.43 -4.89 -0.90
C ALA A 112 7.47 -6.01 -0.85
N ARG A 113 8.55 -5.83 -0.08
CA ARG A 113 9.57 -6.84 0.14
C ARG A 113 9.02 -8.08 0.84
N GLU A 114 8.21 -7.90 1.88
CA GLU A 114 7.62 -9.02 2.59
C GLU A 114 6.68 -9.81 1.69
N TRP A 115 5.83 -9.13 0.92
CA TRP A 115 4.94 -9.81 -0.04
C TRP A 115 5.74 -10.52 -1.14
N ALA A 116 6.77 -9.88 -1.71
CA ALA A 116 7.62 -10.49 -2.72
C ALA A 116 8.34 -11.73 -2.19
N SER A 117 8.87 -11.68 -0.95
CA SER A 117 9.52 -12.82 -0.31
C SER A 117 8.57 -14.00 -0.03
N ASN A 118 7.26 -13.77 -0.09
CA ASN A 118 6.22 -14.78 0.02
C ASN A 118 5.63 -15.20 -1.35
N GLY A 119 6.25 -14.78 -2.45
CA GLY A 119 5.90 -15.27 -3.78
C GLY A 119 4.87 -14.41 -4.53
N TYR A 120 4.74 -13.13 -4.20
CA TYR A 120 3.96 -12.16 -4.97
C TYR A 120 4.88 -11.35 -5.90
N ILE A 121 4.34 -10.84 -7.00
CA ILE A 121 4.99 -9.78 -7.78
C ILE A 121 4.26 -8.49 -7.50
N VAL A 122 5.00 -7.49 -6.99
CA VAL A 122 4.44 -6.23 -6.50
C VAL A 122 4.87 -5.10 -7.42
N PHE A 123 3.91 -4.36 -7.95
CA PHE A 123 4.12 -3.14 -8.73
C PHE A 123 3.69 -1.94 -7.90
N SER A 124 4.67 -1.23 -7.34
CA SER A 124 4.41 0.02 -6.61
C SER A 124 4.46 1.18 -7.60
N VAL A 125 3.28 1.75 -7.89
CA VAL A 125 3.08 2.76 -8.93
C VAL A 125 3.42 4.14 -8.39
N ASP A 126 4.26 4.89 -9.10
CA ASP A 126 4.48 6.30 -8.80
C ASP A 126 3.41 7.18 -9.47
N HIS A 127 2.95 8.19 -8.76
CA HIS A 127 1.93 9.10 -9.25
C HIS A 127 2.50 10.50 -9.42
N ASP A 128 2.46 10.99 -10.65
CA ASP A 128 2.87 12.35 -11.00
C ASP A 128 1.66 13.28 -10.93
N GLU A 129 1.25 13.63 -9.73
CA GLU A 129 0.17 14.57 -9.50
C GLU A 129 0.68 15.90 -9.01
N ASP A 130 0.03 16.97 -9.42
CA ASP A 130 0.27 18.29 -8.86
C ASP A 130 -0.29 18.33 -7.42
N ILE A 131 0.62 18.44 -6.45
CA ILE A 131 0.27 18.61 -5.03
C ILE A 131 0.05 20.09 -4.66
N ASN A 132 0.26 21.00 -5.59
CA ASN A 132 -0.09 22.39 -5.40
C ASN A 132 -1.60 22.52 -5.32
N LEU A 133 -2.10 22.72 -4.12
CA LEU A 133 -3.50 23.10 -3.96
C LEU A 133 -3.67 24.50 -4.51
N PRO A 134 -4.57 24.71 -5.47
CA PRO A 134 -4.90 26.04 -5.91
C PRO A 134 -5.39 26.86 -4.72
N SER A 135 -4.81 28.04 -4.53
CA SER A 135 -5.24 28.97 -3.48
C SER A 135 -6.64 29.46 -3.79
N GLY A 136 -7.49 29.51 -2.77
CA GLY A 136 -8.84 30.08 -2.87
C GLY A 136 -9.95 29.13 -3.27
N TYR A 137 -9.68 27.82 -3.37
CA TYR A 137 -10.74 26.84 -3.59
C TYR A 137 -11.69 26.74 -2.39
N SER A 138 -12.99 26.74 -2.66
CA SER A 138 -13.99 26.29 -1.69
C SER A 138 -13.83 24.79 -1.40
N ALA A 139 -14.41 24.31 -0.30
CA ALA A 139 -14.37 22.88 0.05
C ALA A 139 -14.91 21.99 -1.08
N LYS A 140 -15.96 22.44 -1.78
CA LYS A 140 -16.56 21.72 -2.93
C LYS A 140 -15.58 21.64 -4.11
N GLU A 141 -14.93 22.74 -4.46
CA GLU A 141 -13.95 22.78 -5.55
C GLU A 141 -12.72 21.94 -5.22
N LEU A 142 -12.27 21.99 -3.97
CA LEU A 142 -11.17 21.15 -3.50
C LEU A 142 -11.52 19.66 -3.62
N LYS A 143 -12.72 19.25 -3.23
CA LYS A 143 -13.19 17.86 -3.36
C LYS A 143 -13.22 17.43 -4.83
N ALA A 144 -13.76 18.26 -5.71
CA ALA A 144 -13.77 17.98 -7.15
C ALA A 144 -12.37 17.87 -7.76
N TYR A 145 -11.45 18.75 -7.35
CA TYR A 145 -10.06 18.69 -7.75
C TYR A 145 -9.38 17.39 -7.28
N ARG A 146 -9.57 17.01 -6.02
CA ARG A 146 -9.06 15.75 -5.45
C ARG A 146 -9.57 14.54 -6.21
N PHE A 147 -10.86 14.52 -6.53
CA PHE A 147 -11.42 13.44 -7.33
C PHE A 147 -10.78 13.34 -8.72
N THR A 148 -10.45 14.47 -9.34
CA THR A 148 -9.71 14.49 -10.62
C THR A 148 -8.32 13.86 -10.47
N GLN A 149 -7.62 14.12 -9.35
CA GLN A 149 -6.34 13.47 -9.05
C GLN A 149 -6.50 11.95 -8.84
N VAL A 150 -7.54 11.51 -8.13
CA VAL A 150 -7.84 10.07 -7.98
C VAL A 150 -8.08 9.40 -9.33
N LYS A 151 -8.80 10.05 -10.25
CA LYS A 151 -8.98 9.53 -11.62
C LYS A 151 -7.67 9.35 -12.36
N LYS A 152 -6.75 10.32 -12.29
CA LYS A 152 -5.41 10.20 -12.87
C LYS A 152 -4.62 9.04 -12.27
N ARG A 153 -4.68 8.84 -10.96
CA ARG A 153 -4.05 7.70 -10.28
C ARG A 153 -4.63 6.36 -10.75
N LYS A 154 -5.94 6.27 -10.84
CA LYS A 154 -6.61 5.09 -11.41
C LYS A 154 -6.09 4.78 -12.81
N GLU A 155 -5.98 5.79 -13.69
CA GLU A 155 -5.45 5.61 -15.04
C GLU A 155 -4.01 5.09 -15.03
N ALA A 156 -3.16 5.60 -14.12
CA ALA A 156 -1.78 5.11 -13.98
C ALA A 156 -1.75 3.63 -13.55
N ILE A 157 -2.57 3.24 -12.57
CA ILE A 157 -2.71 1.84 -12.14
C ILE A 157 -3.20 0.95 -13.29
N LEU A 158 -4.19 1.40 -14.05
CA LEU A 158 -4.72 0.63 -15.18
C LEU A 158 -3.70 0.47 -16.32
N ARG A 159 -2.85 1.46 -16.57
CA ARG A 159 -1.75 1.32 -17.54
C ARG A 159 -0.75 0.24 -17.12
N VAL A 160 -0.45 0.12 -15.84
CA VAL A 160 0.38 -0.98 -15.34
C VAL A 160 -0.33 -2.30 -15.55
N LEU A 161 -1.64 -2.36 -15.25
CA LEU A 161 -2.45 -3.55 -15.47
C LEU A 161 -2.51 -3.95 -16.97
N ASP A 162 -2.63 -2.98 -17.87
CA ASP A 162 -2.59 -3.22 -19.31
C ASP A 162 -1.23 -3.79 -19.74
N TYR A 163 -0.13 -3.21 -19.22
CA TYR A 163 1.23 -3.69 -19.51
C TYR A 163 1.44 -5.13 -19.07
N ILE A 164 1.07 -5.46 -17.84
CA ILE A 164 1.27 -6.80 -17.28
C ILE A 164 0.30 -7.85 -17.85
N SER A 165 -0.77 -7.41 -18.50
CA SER A 165 -1.71 -8.30 -19.20
C SER A 165 -1.15 -8.86 -20.52
N ASN A 166 -0.06 -8.29 -21.02
CA ASN A 166 0.67 -8.81 -22.16
C ASN A 166 1.84 -9.68 -21.69
N ALA A 167 1.81 -10.97 -22.03
CA ALA A 167 2.82 -11.93 -21.62
C ALA A 167 4.20 -11.58 -22.17
N ASP A 168 4.31 -11.06 -23.39
CA ASP A 168 5.60 -10.69 -24.02
C ASP A 168 6.29 -9.58 -23.23
N ASN A 169 5.53 -8.56 -22.76
CA ASN A 169 6.08 -7.53 -21.91
C ASN A 169 6.69 -8.08 -20.61
N ILE A 170 6.07 -9.12 -20.05
CA ILE A 170 6.57 -9.76 -18.82
C ILE A 170 7.80 -10.61 -19.09
N GLN A 171 7.83 -11.31 -20.21
CA GLN A 171 9.04 -12.05 -20.63
C GLN A 171 10.21 -11.09 -20.86
N ASP A 172 10.01 -10.00 -21.59
CA ASP A 172 11.03 -8.97 -21.82
C ASP A 172 11.52 -8.35 -20.50
N PHE A 173 10.60 -8.01 -19.61
CA PHE A 173 10.93 -7.38 -18.32
C PHE A 173 11.74 -8.31 -17.40
N PHE A 174 11.48 -9.59 -17.42
CA PHE A 174 12.17 -10.60 -16.62
C PHE A 174 13.15 -11.47 -17.44
N ASP A 175 13.75 -10.89 -18.48
CA ASP A 175 14.86 -11.48 -19.26
C ASP A 175 14.54 -12.89 -19.81
N ASN A 176 13.33 -13.08 -20.29
CA ASN A 176 12.81 -14.36 -20.81
C ASN A 176 12.88 -15.54 -19.81
N SER A 177 12.72 -15.23 -18.52
CA SER A 177 12.75 -16.21 -17.43
C SER A 177 11.69 -17.32 -17.53
N GLY A 178 10.68 -17.14 -18.42
CA GLY A 178 9.56 -18.07 -18.59
C GLY A 178 8.56 -18.05 -17.43
N ILE A 179 8.62 -17.05 -16.53
CA ILE A 179 7.62 -16.89 -15.47
C ILE A 179 6.27 -16.45 -16.04
N GLU A 180 5.22 -16.72 -15.29
CA GLU A 180 3.87 -16.30 -15.62
C GLU A 180 3.23 -15.55 -14.45
N LEU A 181 2.53 -14.44 -14.73
CA LEU A 181 1.70 -13.76 -13.75
C LEU A 181 0.34 -14.46 -13.64
N ASP A 182 -0.17 -14.54 -12.43
CA ASP A 182 -1.55 -14.98 -12.19
C ASP A 182 -2.52 -13.80 -12.25
N LEU A 183 -3.00 -13.52 -13.42
CA LEU A 183 -3.97 -12.43 -13.63
C LEU A 183 -5.37 -12.76 -13.10
N THR A 184 -5.60 -13.96 -12.56
CA THR A 184 -6.83 -14.30 -11.82
C THR A 184 -6.72 -13.98 -10.33
N ARG A 185 -5.57 -13.43 -9.90
CA ARG A 185 -5.25 -13.04 -8.52
C ARG A 185 -4.51 -11.71 -8.47
N VAL A 186 -5.13 -10.67 -9.02
CA VAL A 186 -4.61 -9.30 -9.01
C VAL A 186 -5.25 -8.55 -7.85
N SER A 187 -4.45 -8.17 -6.88
CA SER A 187 -4.86 -7.38 -5.70
C SER A 187 -4.41 -5.93 -5.84
N VAL A 188 -5.10 -5.04 -5.13
CA VAL A 188 -4.72 -3.63 -5.05
C VAL A 188 -4.57 -3.21 -3.58
N VAL A 189 -3.52 -2.45 -3.31
CA VAL A 189 -3.20 -1.89 -2.00
C VAL A 189 -3.03 -0.38 -2.12
N GLY A 190 -3.57 0.38 -1.17
CA GLY A 190 -3.37 1.82 -1.19
C GLY A 190 -3.35 2.43 0.21
N GLN A 191 -2.50 3.44 0.39
CA GLN A 191 -2.39 4.17 1.66
C GLN A 191 -2.92 5.59 1.49
N SER A 192 -3.70 6.09 2.46
CA SER A 192 -4.18 7.47 2.49
C SER A 192 -4.95 7.82 1.19
N PHE A 193 -4.52 8.83 0.48
CA PHE A 193 -5.04 9.21 -0.82
C PHE A 193 -4.86 8.11 -1.89
N GLY A 194 -3.79 7.29 -1.78
CA GLY A 194 -3.63 6.08 -2.56
C GLY A 194 -4.68 5.02 -2.24
N GLY A 195 -5.20 5.01 -1.02
CA GLY A 195 -6.32 4.16 -0.61
C GLY A 195 -7.62 4.51 -1.36
N ALA A 196 -7.91 5.81 -1.52
CA ALA A 196 -9.02 6.26 -2.36
C ALA A 196 -8.85 5.80 -3.82
N ALA A 197 -7.64 5.94 -4.37
CA ALA A 197 -7.34 5.51 -5.73
C ALA A 197 -7.47 3.99 -5.91
N ALA A 198 -6.97 3.21 -4.94
CA ALA A 198 -7.05 1.76 -4.94
C ALA A 198 -8.51 1.28 -4.89
N ALA A 199 -9.32 1.81 -3.96
CA ALA A 199 -10.73 1.47 -3.85
C ALA A 199 -11.51 1.84 -5.13
N TYR A 200 -11.29 3.03 -5.65
CA TYR A 200 -11.94 3.49 -6.87
C TYR A 200 -11.53 2.68 -8.10
N THR A 201 -10.25 2.23 -8.18
CA THR A 201 -9.77 1.36 -9.26
C THR A 201 -10.40 -0.03 -9.17
N ALA A 202 -10.45 -0.61 -7.96
CA ALA A 202 -11.08 -1.92 -7.72
C ALA A 202 -12.55 -1.96 -8.14
N MET A 203 -13.29 -0.86 -7.93
CA MET A 203 -14.67 -0.75 -8.39
C MET A 203 -14.80 -0.63 -9.91
N ALA A 204 -13.82 0.01 -10.55
CA ALA A 204 -13.90 0.39 -11.97
C ALA A 204 -13.44 -0.71 -12.92
N ASP A 205 -12.55 -1.61 -12.51
CA ASP A 205 -11.95 -2.61 -13.39
C ASP A 205 -11.99 -4.02 -12.78
N LYS A 206 -12.71 -4.93 -13.44
CA LYS A 206 -12.90 -6.31 -12.99
C LYS A 206 -11.64 -7.18 -13.07
N ARG A 207 -10.58 -6.73 -13.73
CA ARG A 207 -9.28 -7.39 -13.74
C ARG A 207 -8.58 -7.31 -12.38
N ILE A 208 -8.96 -6.33 -11.55
CA ILE A 208 -8.67 -6.38 -10.12
C ILE A 208 -9.64 -7.38 -9.50
N ASN A 209 -9.16 -8.58 -9.19
CA ASN A 209 -9.99 -9.74 -8.88
C ASN A 209 -9.49 -10.57 -7.69
N GLY A 210 -8.41 -10.12 -7.03
CA GLY A 210 -7.84 -10.71 -5.83
C GLY A 210 -8.44 -10.13 -4.55
N ALA A 211 -7.72 -9.18 -3.93
CA ALA A 211 -8.13 -8.50 -2.70
C ALA A 211 -7.91 -6.98 -2.80
N CYS A 212 -8.62 -6.22 -1.98
CA CYS A 212 -8.42 -4.79 -1.80
C CYS A 212 -7.95 -4.53 -0.36
N ILE A 213 -6.78 -3.89 -0.18
CA ILE A 213 -6.25 -3.54 1.12
C ILE A 213 -6.06 -2.03 1.18
N LEU A 214 -6.67 -1.39 2.17
CA LEU A 214 -6.64 0.06 2.36
C LEU A 214 -5.99 0.39 3.70
N LEU A 215 -4.91 1.16 3.66
CA LEU A 215 -4.15 1.57 4.82
C LEU A 215 -4.45 3.04 5.11
N ASP A 216 -5.17 3.32 6.19
CA ASP A 216 -5.66 4.68 6.53
C ASP A 216 -6.24 5.43 5.32
N PRO A 217 -7.22 4.88 4.60
CA PRO A 217 -7.68 5.47 3.34
C PRO A 217 -8.35 6.83 3.54
N ASP A 218 -8.12 7.74 2.58
CA ASP A 218 -8.81 9.03 2.46
C ASP A 218 -10.00 8.89 1.51
N LEU A 219 -11.12 8.38 2.01
CA LEU A 219 -12.29 8.10 1.19
C LEU A 219 -13.11 9.36 0.84
N GLU A 220 -12.89 10.47 1.53
CA GLU A 220 -13.64 11.70 1.28
C GLU A 220 -13.58 12.16 -0.19
N SER A 221 -12.41 11.99 -0.80
CA SER A 221 -12.18 12.39 -2.21
C SER A 221 -13.00 11.61 -3.24
N VAL A 222 -13.53 10.45 -2.84
CA VAL A 222 -14.26 9.52 -3.72
C VAL A 222 -15.63 9.13 -3.18
N TYR A 223 -16.04 9.68 -2.04
CA TYR A 223 -17.22 9.22 -1.31
C TYR A 223 -18.49 9.29 -2.16
N GLU A 224 -18.75 10.41 -2.83
CA GLU A 224 -19.95 10.57 -3.66
C GLU A 224 -20.06 9.51 -4.77
N GLU A 225 -18.90 9.08 -5.28
CA GLU A 225 -18.84 8.06 -6.33
C GLU A 225 -18.95 6.63 -5.77
N MET A 226 -18.62 6.45 -4.48
CA MET A 226 -18.58 5.14 -3.82
C MET A 226 -19.78 4.90 -2.89
N LYS A 227 -20.52 5.93 -2.53
CA LYS A 227 -21.66 5.87 -1.62
C LYS A 227 -22.66 4.79 -2.05
N GLY A 228 -23.04 3.92 -1.13
CA GLY A 228 -23.93 2.80 -1.39
C GLY A 228 -23.35 1.70 -2.28
N LYS A 229 -22.05 1.74 -2.60
CA LYS A 229 -21.39 0.75 -3.46
C LYS A 229 -20.39 -0.12 -2.69
N SER A 230 -19.93 -1.18 -3.35
CA SER A 230 -18.93 -2.14 -2.88
C SER A 230 -17.73 -2.15 -3.83
N VAL A 231 -16.54 -2.44 -3.32
CA VAL A 231 -15.35 -2.69 -4.18
C VAL A 231 -15.41 -4.04 -4.88
N ASN A 232 -16.40 -4.88 -4.54
CA ASN A 232 -16.63 -6.19 -5.13
C ASN A 232 -15.44 -7.17 -5.00
N LEU A 233 -14.66 -7.05 -3.92
CA LEU A 233 -13.50 -7.88 -3.58
C LEU A 233 -13.47 -8.10 -2.07
N PRO A 234 -12.78 -9.16 -1.57
CA PRO A 234 -12.40 -9.21 -0.16
C PRO A 234 -11.67 -7.92 0.24
N LEU A 235 -12.15 -7.24 1.28
CA LEU A 235 -11.69 -5.92 1.68
C LEU A 235 -11.09 -5.96 3.09
N LEU A 236 -9.86 -5.47 3.21
CA LEU A 236 -9.22 -5.20 4.50
C LEU A 236 -8.92 -3.71 4.61
N ILE A 237 -9.45 -3.07 5.65
CA ILE A 237 -9.11 -1.68 5.99
C ILE A 237 -8.35 -1.67 7.31
N ILE A 238 -7.13 -1.13 7.29
CA ILE A 238 -6.30 -0.99 8.49
C ILE A 238 -6.16 0.50 8.79
N ARG A 239 -6.62 0.88 9.98
CA ARG A 239 -6.59 2.27 10.47
C ARG A 239 -5.58 2.43 11.58
N THR A 240 -5.14 3.65 11.79
CA THR A 240 -4.34 4.05 12.93
C THR A 240 -5.12 4.95 13.86
N GLN A 241 -4.77 4.95 15.14
CA GLN A 241 -5.44 5.79 16.13
C GLN A 241 -5.39 7.28 15.77
N SER A 242 -4.28 7.76 15.21
CA SER A 242 -4.16 9.15 14.81
C SER A 242 -5.11 9.54 13.67
N MET A 243 -5.40 8.60 12.76
CA MET A 243 -6.35 8.83 11.68
C MET A 243 -7.79 8.86 12.21
N ASP A 244 -8.11 7.99 13.18
CA ASP A 244 -9.42 7.98 13.85
C ASP A 244 -9.66 9.22 14.69
N ALA A 245 -8.60 9.79 15.28
CA ALA A 245 -8.66 10.99 16.13
C ALA A 245 -8.49 12.30 15.34
N SER A 246 -8.14 12.23 14.05
CA SER A 246 -7.82 13.41 13.24
C SER A 246 -9.06 14.29 13.02
N LEU A 247 -9.11 15.40 13.73
CA LEU A 247 -10.08 16.48 13.52
C LEU A 247 -9.91 17.21 12.17
N LEU A 248 -8.78 17.01 11.49
CA LEU A 248 -8.47 17.63 10.20
C LEU A 248 -9.33 17.10 9.05
N ARG A 249 -10.00 15.98 9.24
CA ARG A 249 -10.79 15.30 8.19
C ARG A 249 -12.24 15.04 8.59
N GLY A 250 -12.77 15.74 9.60
CA GLY A 250 -14.16 15.56 10.04
C GLY A 250 -14.52 14.11 10.43
N GLY A 251 -15.51 13.88 11.28
CA GLY A 251 -15.95 12.52 11.66
C GLY A 251 -16.42 11.62 10.52
N ASP A 252 -16.58 12.17 9.32
CA ASP A 252 -17.20 11.53 8.16
C ASP A 252 -16.38 10.36 7.60
N ASN A 253 -15.04 10.44 7.61
CA ASN A 253 -14.20 9.37 7.01
C ASN A 253 -14.37 8.02 7.72
N LYS A 254 -14.59 8.01 9.03
CA LYS A 254 -14.85 6.77 9.79
C LYS A 254 -16.20 6.16 9.42
N GLU A 255 -17.23 6.98 9.27
CA GLU A 255 -18.55 6.55 8.82
C GLU A 255 -18.50 6.02 7.39
N MET A 256 -17.78 6.69 6.48
CA MET A 256 -17.55 6.24 5.12
C MET A 256 -16.84 4.88 5.05
N ILE A 257 -15.83 4.68 5.91
CA ILE A 257 -15.12 3.39 6.03
C ILE A 257 -16.09 2.30 6.50
N PHE A 258 -16.89 2.59 7.53
CA PHE A 258 -17.87 1.64 8.05
C PHE A 258 -18.90 1.28 6.99
N GLU A 259 -19.48 2.27 6.30
CA GLU A 259 -20.44 2.06 5.21
C GLU A 259 -19.83 1.18 4.10
N LEU A 260 -18.61 1.49 3.67
CA LEU A 260 -17.93 0.71 2.64
C LEU A 260 -17.72 -0.75 3.06
N VAL A 261 -17.32 -1.01 4.30
CA VAL A 261 -17.16 -2.37 4.82
C VAL A 261 -18.50 -3.09 4.86
N MET A 262 -19.56 -2.43 5.33
CA MET A 262 -20.91 -3.03 5.42
C MET A 262 -21.45 -3.39 4.02
N ASN A 263 -21.43 -2.46 3.09
CA ASN A 263 -21.86 -2.69 1.71
C ASN A 263 -21.04 -3.83 1.05
N ASN A 264 -19.77 -3.89 1.37
CA ASN A 264 -18.90 -4.93 0.81
C ASN A 264 -19.17 -6.32 1.43
N ARG A 265 -19.56 -6.40 2.71
CA ARG A 265 -19.86 -7.65 3.42
C ARG A 265 -21.13 -8.35 2.93
N GLU A 266 -22.03 -7.66 2.30
CA GLU A 266 -23.20 -8.29 1.67
C GLU A 266 -22.77 -9.40 0.70
N ARG A 267 -21.68 -9.17 -0.04
CA ARG A 267 -21.12 -10.11 -1.00
C ARG A 267 -19.88 -10.85 -0.50
N PHE A 268 -19.02 -10.16 0.22
CA PHE A 268 -17.74 -10.67 0.72
C PHE A 268 -17.70 -10.57 2.24
N LYS A 269 -18.24 -11.59 2.91
CA LYS A 269 -18.33 -11.67 4.39
C LYS A 269 -16.97 -11.55 5.09
N GLN A 270 -15.88 -11.77 4.36
CA GLN A 270 -14.50 -11.66 4.82
C GLN A 270 -14.00 -10.20 4.92
N SER A 271 -14.80 -9.24 4.46
CA SER A 271 -14.42 -7.83 4.53
C SER A 271 -14.42 -7.35 5.98
N MET A 272 -13.35 -6.63 6.35
CA MET A 272 -13.16 -6.16 7.72
C MET A 272 -12.46 -4.81 7.77
N SER A 273 -12.70 -4.09 8.86
CA SER A 273 -11.90 -2.97 9.29
C SER A 273 -11.31 -3.24 10.67
N CYS A 274 -10.11 -2.73 10.90
CA CYS A 274 -9.46 -2.79 12.20
C CYS A 274 -8.62 -1.53 12.42
N SER A 275 -8.28 -1.24 13.66
CA SER A 275 -7.45 -0.11 14.05
C SER A 275 -6.32 -0.53 14.96
N PHE A 276 -5.15 0.07 14.79
CA PHE A 276 -4.02 -0.07 15.69
C PHE A 276 -3.97 1.11 16.67
N GLU A 277 -4.00 0.81 17.97
CA GLU A 277 -3.67 1.79 19.01
C GLU A 277 -2.18 2.16 18.97
N ASN A 278 -1.85 3.36 19.43
CA ASN A 278 -0.48 3.87 19.47
C ASN A 278 0.26 3.84 18.13
N ALA A 279 -0.48 4.01 17.04
CA ALA A 279 0.05 4.13 15.69
C ALA A 279 -0.42 5.44 15.05
N SER A 280 0.40 6.01 14.19
CA SER A 280 0.10 7.24 13.46
C SER A 280 -0.04 6.97 11.97
N HIS A 281 -0.62 7.93 11.25
CA HIS A 281 -0.83 7.84 9.81
C HIS A 281 0.46 7.53 9.02
N ILE A 282 1.59 8.11 9.42
CA ILE A 282 2.87 7.87 8.77
C ILE A 282 3.49 6.53 9.16
N SER A 283 3.04 5.88 10.25
CA SER A 283 3.45 4.53 10.61
C SER A 283 3.07 3.49 9.54
N GLN A 284 2.21 3.86 8.60
CA GLN A 284 1.86 3.06 7.42
C GLN A 284 2.94 3.11 6.32
N THR A 285 4.06 3.81 6.53
CA THR A 285 5.12 4.01 5.54
C THR A 285 6.50 3.71 6.14
N ASP A 286 7.48 3.41 5.30
CA ASP A 286 8.87 3.19 5.73
C ASP A 286 9.55 4.46 6.25
N LEU A 287 8.93 5.63 6.06
CA LEU A 287 9.49 6.90 6.53
C LEU A 287 9.81 6.87 8.03
N VAL A 288 8.98 6.19 8.80
CA VAL A 288 9.17 6.06 10.26
C VAL A 288 10.42 5.26 10.65
N LEU A 289 10.94 4.38 9.78
CA LEU A 289 12.17 3.64 10.03
C LEU A 289 13.43 4.50 9.85
N HIS A 290 13.27 5.57 9.10
CA HIS A 290 14.40 6.36 8.61
C HIS A 290 14.44 7.77 9.19
N MET A 291 13.37 8.25 9.81
CA MET A 291 13.36 9.57 10.45
C MET A 291 13.97 9.50 11.86
N PRO A 292 14.83 10.47 12.24
CA PRO A 292 15.25 10.61 13.62
C PRO A 292 14.06 10.72 14.56
N ARG A 293 14.11 10.00 15.69
CA ARG A 293 13.00 9.96 16.67
C ARG A 293 12.62 11.35 17.18
N GLU A 294 13.60 12.23 17.31
CA GLU A 294 13.43 13.61 17.77
C GLU A 294 12.56 14.43 16.79
N ILE A 295 12.72 14.21 15.48
CA ILE A 295 11.91 14.88 14.46
C ILE A 295 10.49 14.30 14.43
N MET A 296 10.37 12.99 14.63
CA MET A 296 9.07 12.31 14.67
C MET A 296 8.23 12.72 15.88
N MET A 297 8.85 12.90 17.04
CA MET A 297 8.14 13.28 18.29
C MET A 297 7.62 14.71 18.26
N PHE A 298 8.23 15.62 17.50
CA PHE A 298 7.87 17.05 17.54
C PHE A 298 6.61 17.43 16.75
N GLU A 299 6.32 16.76 15.65
CA GLU A 299 5.20 17.19 14.77
C GLU A 299 4.21 16.09 14.38
N LEU A 300 4.57 14.81 14.43
CA LEU A 300 3.78 13.77 13.78
C LEU A 300 3.38 12.59 14.68
N MET A 301 4.00 12.40 15.84
CA MET A 301 3.90 11.14 16.57
C MET A 301 3.98 11.32 18.11
N LYS A 302 3.13 12.13 18.70
CA LYS A 302 3.16 12.37 20.16
C LYS A 302 2.99 11.11 21.03
N ASP A 303 2.46 10.00 20.47
CA ASP A 303 2.10 8.80 21.23
C ASP A 303 2.45 7.51 20.50
N VAL A 304 3.55 7.46 19.74
CA VAL A 304 3.87 6.23 18.99
C VAL A 304 4.75 5.31 19.81
N GLY A 305 4.23 4.13 20.08
CA GLY A 305 4.96 2.98 20.60
C GLY A 305 6.06 2.50 19.63
N ALA A 306 6.59 1.32 19.81
CA ALA A 306 7.63 0.79 18.94
C ALA A 306 7.12 0.67 17.49
N VAL A 307 7.52 1.61 16.64
CA VAL A 307 7.13 1.71 15.23
C VAL A 307 7.42 0.42 14.47
N GLU A 308 8.55 -0.21 14.79
CA GLU A 308 8.97 -1.48 14.21
C GLU A 308 7.95 -2.59 14.48
N ASP A 309 7.43 -2.67 15.71
CA ASP A 309 6.42 -3.66 16.08
C ASP A 309 5.13 -3.45 15.30
N TYR A 310 4.74 -2.19 15.08
CA TYR A 310 3.58 -1.86 14.26
C TYR A 310 3.75 -2.32 12.82
N LEU A 311 4.89 -2.01 12.17
CA LEU A 311 5.16 -2.43 10.79
C LEU A 311 5.19 -3.96 10.66
N ILE A 312 5.79 -4.67 11.62
CA ILE A 312 5.82 -6.13 11.65
C ILE A 312 4.38 -6.70 11.75
N LEU A 313 3.57 -6.14 12.65
CA LEU A 313 2.19 -6.59 12.83
C LEU A 313 1.33 -6.29 11.62
N ASN A 314 1.46 -5.10 11.06
CA ASN A 314 0.71 -4.69 9.86
C ASN A 314 1.10 -5.54 8.64
N ASN A 315 2.39 -5.75 8.41
CA ASN A 315 2.86 -6.67 7.37
C ASN A 315 2.30 -8.06 7.56
N LYS A 316 2.31 -8.58 8.78
CA LYS A 316 1.79 -9.93 9.04
C LYS A 316 0.28 -10.02 8.84
N LEU A 317 -0.46 -8.99 9.19
CA LEU A 317 -1.91 -8.95 8.98
C LEU A 317 -2.24 -8.90 7.49
N THR A 318 -1.61 -8.01 6.74
CA THR A 318 -1.82 -7.89 5.29
C THR A 318 -1.43 -9.15 4.55
N GLN A 319 -0.27 -9.75 4.89
CA GLN A 319 0.18 -11.02 4.32
C GLN A 319 -0.80 -12.15 4.64
N THR A 320 -1.23 -12.28 5.90
CA THR A 320 -2.19 -13.32 6.30
C THR A 320 -3.52 -13.18 5.57
N PHE A 321 -3.98 -11.93 5.38
CA PHE A 321 -5.21 -11.65 4.63
C PHE A 321 -5.05 -12.07 3.17
N LEU A 322 -3.98 -11.66 2.49
CA LEU A 322 -3.69 -12.02 1.10
C LEU A 322 -3.62 -13.55 0.94
N ASP A 323 -2.85 -14.23 1.78
CA ASP A 323 -2.69 -15.69 1.69
C ASP A 323 -4.04 -16.39 1.88
N THR A 324 -4.83 -15.96 2.87
CA THR A 324 -6.13 -16.56 3.13
C THR A 324 -7.13 -16.30 2.00
N MET A 325 -7.14 -15.11 1.41
CA MET A 325 -8.07 -14.77 0.34
C MET A 325 -7.67 -15.35 -1.03
N LEU A 326 -6.37 -15.54 -1.27
CA LEU A 326 -5.89 -15.92 -2.59
C LEU A 326 -5.51 -17.40 -2.70
N TYR A 327 -5.09 -18.04 -1.60
CA TYR A 327 -4.60 -19.43 -1.62
C TYR A 327 -5.45 -20.39 -0.79
N ASP A 328 -5.92 -19.97 0.39
CA ASP A 328 -6.70 -20.82 1.28
C ASP A 328 -8.19 -20.82 0.88
N LYS A 329 -8.49 -21.27 -0.35
CA LYS A 329 -9.89 -21.48 -0.71
C LYS A 329 -10.44 -22.70 0.02
N ASP A 330 -11.67 -22.58 0.53
CA ASP A 330 -12.46 -23.73 1.01
C ASP A 330 -12.55 -24.79 -0.12
N PRO A 331 -12.49 -26.09 0.17
CA PRO A 331 -12.72 -27.16 -0.81
C PRO A 331 -14.00 -27.00 -1.63
N SER A 332 -15.00 -26.27 -1.13
CA SER A 332 -16.23 -25.89 -1.86
C SER A 332 -16.01 -24.73 -2.84
N GLY A 333 -14.79 -24.16 -2.95
CA GLY A 333 -14.46 -23.03 -3.81
C GLY A 333 -14.81 -21.65 -3.22
N GLY A 334 -15.30 -21.59 -1.98
CA GLY A 334 -15.58 -20.38 -1.23
C GLY A 334 -14.33 -19.77 -0.58
N PHE A 335 -14.41 -18.50 -0.19
CA PHE A 335 -13.36 -17.86 0.62
C PHE A 335 -13.46 -18.34 2.07
N GLN A 336 -12.31 -18.58 2.70
CA GLN A 336 -12.27 -18.92 4.12
C GLN A 336 -12.77 -17.77 5.00
N SER A 337 -13.22 -18.10 6.21
CA SER A 337 -13.81 -17.12 7.11
C SER A 337 -12.77 -16.11 7.62
N ILE A 338 -13.24 -14.90 7.91
CA ILE A 338 -12.42 -13.84 8.54
C ILE A 338 -11.85 -14.30 9.89
N ASP A 339 -12.56 -15.19 10.60
CA ASP A 339 -12.10 -15.76 11.86
C ASP A 339 -10.75 -16.48 11.70
N LEU A 340 -10.49 -17.09 10.54
CA LEU A 340 -9.22 -17.73 10.26
C LEU A 340 -8.10 -16.70 10.14
N VAL A 341 -8.33 -15.58 9.44
CA VAL A 341 -7.37 -14.46 9.34
C VAL A 341 -7.06 -13.93 10.74
N VAL A 342 -8.09 -13.62 11.51
CA VAL A 342 -7.97 -13.10 12.88
C VAL A 342 -7.25 -14.11 13.78
N ARG A 343 -7.58 -15.38 13.74
CA ARG A 343 -6.90 -16.41 14.56
C ARG A 343 -5.44 -16.60 14.19
N LYS A 344 -5.12 -16.70 12.89
CA LYS A 344 -3.74 -16.79 12.41
C LYS A 344 -2.93 -15.56 12.86
N PHE A 345 -3.50 -14.37 12.70
CA PHE A 345 -2.86 -13.12 13.11
C PHE A 345 -2.69 -13.04 14.64
N LEU A 346 -3.73 -13.28 15.44
CA LEU A 346 -3.66 -13.22 16.91
C LEU A 346 -2.66 -14.22 17.48
N THR A 347 -2.53 -15.40 16.86
CA THR A 347 -1.52 -16.39 17.25
C THR A 347 -0.11 -15.85 17.06
N PHE A 348 0.11 -15.10 15.97
CA PHE A 348 1.38 -14.42 15.73
C PHE A 348 1.58 -13.23 16.68
N ALA A 349 0.58 -12.36 16.83
CA ALA A 349 0.64 -11.15 17.66
C ALA A 349 0.93 -11.45 19.13
N LYS A 350 0.45 -12.59 19.65
CA LYS A 350 0.80 -13.05 21.01
C LYS A 350 2.28 -13.34 21.19
N LYS A 351 3.03 -13.64 20.13
CA LYS A 351 4.47 -13.86 20.16
C LYS A 351 5.26 -12.55 20.15
N VAL A 352 4.67 -11.49 19.62
CA VAL A 352 5.23 -10.14 19.60
C VAL A 352 4.74 -9.42 20.86
N LYS A 353 5.50 -9.57 21.95
CA LYS A 353 5.16 -9.06 23.29
C LYS A 353 5.37 -7.56 23.41
N ARG A 354 4.70 -6.67 22.68
CA ARG A 354 4.91 -5.21 22.88
C ARG A 354 3.68 -4.36 22.52
N GLY A 355 3.64 -3.21 23.11
CA GLY A 355 2.74 -2.07 23.29
C GLY A 355 1.68 -1.71 22.23
N THR A 356 1.65 -2.33 21.09
CA THR A 356 0.66 -2.03 20.05
C THR A 356 -0.51 -3.00 20.14
N LYS A 357 -1.71 -2.47 20.31
CA LYS A 357 -2.94 -3.26 20.40
C LYS A 357 -3.77 -3.11 19.13
N LEU A 358 -4.19 -4.24 18.57
CA LEU A 358 -5.15 -4.28 17.46
C LEU A 358 -6.58 -4.27 18.00
N ILE A 359 -7.39 -3.36 17.52
CA ILE A 359 -8.83 -3.32 17.72
C ILE A 359 -9.48 -3.73 16.40
N VAL A 360 -10.18 -4.86 16.43
CA VAL A 360 -11.02 -5.28 15.30
C VAL A 360 -12.40 -4.65 15.49
N ASP A 361 -12.85 -3.90 14.49
CA ASP A 361 -14.18 -3.33 14.53
C ASP A 361 -15.21 -4.46 14.58
N LYS A 362 -15.91 -4.56 15.70
CA LYS A 362 -17.06 -5.46 15.79
C LYS A 362 -18.15 -4.92 14.90
N VAL A 363 -18.28 -5.52 13.74
CA VAL A 363 -19.48 -5.37 12.93
C VAL A 363 -20.50 -6.33 13.52
N MET A 364 -21.41 -5.77 14.33
CA MET A 364 -22.57 -6.52 14.83
C MET A 364 -23.52 -6.84 13.70
#